data_26c73de15b78b56d6ab31d4aa1ca99a4
#
_entry.id   26c73de15b78b56d6ab31d4aa1ca99a4
#
_cell.length_a   1.000
_cell.length_b   1.000
_cell.length_c   1.000
_cell.angle_alpha   90.00
_cell.angle_beta   90.00
_cell.angle_gamma   90.00
#
_symmetry.space_group_name_H-M   'P 1'
#
loop_
_entity.id
_entity.type
_entity.pdbx_description
1 polymer ?
#
loop_
_entity_poly.entity_id
_entity_poly.type
_entity_poly.pdbx_seq_one_letter_code
_entity_poly.pdbx_strand_id
1 'polypeptide(L)'
;MADREKLDKGNSQLVKGNLTITEKINDLNFDISMQSFFQTNPNCAEKLYEKVMQYIRLEKIPSDSYILDLFCGTGTIGQLIAKSFPDSNVIGVDIVKSAIENASVNATKNNISNITFKCDDVGKFLLNNPNYENKIHTIVIDPPRAGISPKSLRKVIRLNAKKIVYVSCNPATQARDLETLSSMGYSLIKFSLADQFPHTAHVESIMLFSQNQE
;
A
#
# COMPACT_ATOMS: atom_id res chain seq x y z
N MET A 1 3.53 -10.10 -14.54
CA MET A 1 2.10 -10.18 -14.27
C MET A 1 1.44 -11.50 -14.70
N ALA A 2 2.00 -12.23 -15.66
CA ALA A 2 1.39 -13.49 -16.14
C ALA A 2 1.47 -14.68 -15.17
N ASP A 3 2.29 -14.64 -14.14
CA ASP A 3 2.58 -15.83 -13.34
C ASP A 3 1.76 -15.98 -12.06
N ARG A 4 1.20 -14.89 -11.51
CA ARG A 4 0.36 -14.99 -10.29
C ARG A 4 -0.99 -15.65 -10.55
N GLU A 5 -1.65 -15.37 -11.67
CA GLU A 5 -2.90 -16.04 -12.05
C GLU A 5 -2.72 -17.54 -12.36
N LYS A 6 -1.50 -17.97 -12.74
CA LYS A 6 -1.18 -19.38 -12.98
C LYS A 6 -0.94 -20.16 -11.69
N LEU A 7 -0.44 -19.53 -10.64
CA LEU A 7 -0.26 -20.16 -9.32
C LEU A 7 -1.59 -20.44 -8.62
N ASP A 8 -2.62 -19.62 -8.84
CA ASP A 8 -3.97 -19.84 -8.29
C ASP A 8 -4.70 -21.06 -8.92
N LYS A 9 -4.20 -21.61 -10.02
CA LYS A 9 -4.78 -22.78 -10.69
C LYS A 9 -4.09 -24.11 -10.36
N GLY A 10 -3.04 -24.07 -9.53
CA GLY A 10 -2.35 -25.27 -9.09
C GLY A 10 -3.10 -25.95 -7.93
N ASN A 11 -3.43 -27.23 -8.09
CA ASN A 11 -3.88 -28.09 -6.98
C ASN A 11 -2.71 -28.30 -6.01
N SER A 12 -2.57 -27.42 -5.01
CA SER A 12 -1.61 -27.63 -3.93
C SER A 12 -2.25 -28.51 -2.84
N GLN A 13 -1.57 -29.57 -2.44
CA GLN A 13 -2.00 -30.46 -1.36
C GLN A 13 -1.08 -30.28 -0.17
N LEU A 14 -1.64 -29.99 1.01
CA LEU A 14 -0.88 -29.99 2.26
C LEU A 14 -0.46 -31.41 2.61
N VAL A 15 0.83 -31.68 2.61
CA VAL A 15 1.40 -32.97 3.00
C VAL A 15 1.69 -33.02 4.51
N LYS A 16 2.19 -31.91 5.09
CA LYS A 16 2.50 -31.79 6.53
C LYS A 16 2.69 -30.33 6.92
N GLY A 17 2.29 -29.95 8.12
CA GLY A 17 2.50 -28.59 8.69
C GLY A 17 1.27 -27.69 8.51
N ASN A 18 1.48 -26.39 8.43
CA ASN A 18 0.45 -25.38 8.28
C ASN A 18 0.49 -24.76 6.88
N LEU A 19 -0.66 -24.30 6.38
CA LEU A 19 -0.77 -23.58 5.10
C LEU A 19 -0.32 -22.12 5.21
N THR A 20 -0.12 -21.63 6.42
CA THR A 20 0.29 -20.26 6.71
C THR A 20 1.51 -20.23 7.61
N ILE A 21 2.31 -19.21 7.47
CA ILE A 21 3.33 -18.80 8.43
C ILE A 21 2.90 -17.50 9.08
N THR A 22 3.28 -17.28 10.34
CA THR A 22 3.01 -16.01 11.04
C THR A 22 4.30 -15.22 11.14
N GLU A 23 4.27 -14.00 10.61
CA GLU A 23 5.34 -13.02 10.75
C GLU A 23 4.88 -11.84 11.59
N LYS A 24 5.82 -11.26 12.34
CA LYS A 24 5.58 -10.06 13.15
C LYS A 24 6.24 -8.85 12.49
N ILE A 25 5.45 -7.81 12.27
CA ILE A 25 5.95 -6.50 11.83
C ILE A 25 5.52 -5.46 12.88
N ASN A 26 6.51 -4.83 13.51
CA ASN A 26 6.29 -4.02 14.69
C ASN A 26 5.50 -4.83 15.75
N ASP A 27 4.32 -4.35 16.17
CA ASP A 27 3.48 -5.05 17.17
C ASP A 27 2.27 -5.76 16.53
N LEU A 28 2.27 -6.00 15.23
CA LEU A 28 1.19 -6.70 14.52
C LEU A 28 1.66 -8.06 14.03
N ASN A 29 0.77 -9.03 14.11
CA ASN A 29 1.02 -10.38 13.60
C ASN A 29 0.27 -10.57 12.27
N PHE A 30 0.96 -11.13 11.28
CA PHE A 30 0.42 -11.39 9.95
C PHE A 30 0.51 -12.87 9.64
N ASP A 31 -0.63 -13.50 9.44
CA ASP A 31 -0.68 -14.83 8.87
C ASP A 31 -0.60 -14.73 7.34
N ILE A 32 0.41 -15.38 6.79
CA ILE A 32 0.78 -15.29 5.37
C ILE A 32 0.53 -16.64 4.74
N SER A 33 -0.35 -16.69 3.74
CA SER A 33 -0.56 -17.91 2.96
C SER A 33 0.50 -18.08 1.88
N MET A 34 0.67 -19.30 1.37
CA MET A 34 1.64 -19.60 0.30
C MET A 34 1.48 -18.74 -0.96
N GLN A 35 0.29 -18.22 -1.22
CA GLN A 35 -0.04 -17.41 -2.39
C GLN A 35 0.06 -15.91 -2.12
N SER A 36 0.26 -15.50 -0.86
CA SER A 36 0.34 -14.10 -0.48
C SER A 36 1.75 -13.57 -0.67
N PHE A 37 1.85 -12.34 -1.19
CA PHE A 37 3.11 -11.60 -1.15
C PHE A 37 3.34 -11.05 0.25
N PHE A 38 4.55 -11.21 0.76
CA PHE A 38 5.04 -10.57 1.98
C PHE A 38 6.51 -10.21 1.81
N GLN A 39 6.96 -9.16 2.49
CA GLN A 39 8.35 -8.72 2.41
C GLN A 39 9.27 -9.77 3.05
N THR A 40 10.25 -10.26 2.29
CA THR A 40 11.12 -11.37 2.70
C THR A 40 12.20 -11.00 3.72
N ASN A 41 12.42 -9.70 3.95
CA ASN A 41 13.33 -9.17 4.97
C ASN A 41 12.51 -8.34 5.99
N PRO A 42 11.95 -8.97 7.05
CA PRO A 42 11.07 -8.29 8.00
C PRO A 42 11.72 -7.09 8.68
N ASN A 43 13.00 -7.19 9.06
CA ASN A 43 13.73 -6.10 9.73
C ASN A 43 13.89 -4.86 8.84
N CYS A 44 14.08 -5.04 7.55
CA CYS A 44 14.12 -3.92 6.61
C CYS A 44 12.72 -3.41 6.29
N ALA A 45 11.75 -4.31 6.18
CA ALA A 45 10.35 -3.97 5.98
C ALA A 45 9.81 -3.07 7.11
N GLU A 46 10.16 -3.36 8.37
CA GLU A 46 9.81 -2.49 9.49
C GLU A 46 10.35 -1.07 9.31
N LYS A 47 11.62 -0.93 8.91
CA LYS A 47 12.24 0.39 8.63
C LYS A 47 11.58 1.11 7.45
N LEU A 48 11.24 0.37 6.40
CA LEU A 48 10.50 0.88 5.24
C LEU A 48 9.14 1.43 5.68
N TYR A 49 8.38 0.65 6.42
CA TYR A 49 7.05 1.04 6.90
C TYR A 49 7.12 2.16 7.94
N GLU A 50 8.13 2.15 8.81
CA GLU A 50 8.39 3.28 9.72
C GLU A 50 8.61 4.59 8.94
N LYS A 51 9.36 4.54 7.83
CA LYS A 51 9.58 5.69 6.97
C LYS A 51 8.27 6.17 6.32
N VAL A 52 7.42 5.25 5.86
CA VAL A 52 6.07 5.59 5.37
C VAL A 52 5.26 6.31 6.46
N MET A 53 5.25 5.76 7.69
CA MET A 53 4.56 6.39 8.83
C MET A 53 5.12 7.77 9.16
N GLN A 54 6.45 7.96 9.13
CA GLN A 54 7.08 9.27 9.34
C GLN A 54 6.60 10.29 8.31
N TYR A 55 6.46 9.90 7.04
CA TYR A 55 5.99 10.79 5.99
C TYR A 55 4.51 11.17 6.16
N ILE A 56 3.67 10.22 6.59
CA ILE A 56 2.26 10.49 6.88
C ILE A 56 2.13 11.47 8.07
N ARG A 57 2.95 11.31 9.13
CA ARG A 57 2.90 12.13 10.36
C ARG A 57 3.43 13.56 10.22
N LEU A 58 4.01 13.94 9.10
CA LEU A 58 4.56 15.31 8.94
C LEU A 58 3.51 16.42 9.11
N GLU A 59 2.22 16.09 9.00
CA GLU A 59 1.12 16.99 9.27
C GLU A 59 0.06 16.26 10.08
N LYS A 60 -0.69 17.04 10.86
CA LYS A 60 -1.86 16.50 11.59
C LYS A 60 -2.93 16.08 10.58
N ILE A 61 -3.37 14.84 10.71
CA ILE A 61 -4.51 14.32 9.95
C ILE A 61 -5.79 14.74 10.69
N PRO A 62 -6.74 15.42 10.02
CA PRO A 62 -8.02 15.75 10.64
C PRO A 62 -8.78 14.48 11.05
N SER A 63 -9.51 14.53 12.14
CA SER A 63 -10.42 13.46 12.52
C SER A 63 -11.42 13.17 11.40
N ASP A 64 -11.86 11.93 11.28
CA ASP A 64 -12.77 11.43 10.24
C ASP A 64 -12.25 11.52 8.79
N SER A 65 -10.94 11.84 8.61
CA SER A 65 -10.31 11.79 7.29
C SER A 65 -10.14 10.35 6.82
N TYR A 66 -10.14 10.18 5.49
CA TYR A 66 -9.81 8.91 4.88
C TYR A 66 -8.32 8.84 4.49
N ILE A 67 -7.74 7.65 4.70
CA ILE A 67 -6.42 7.28 4.19
C ILE A 67 -6.61 6.07 3.28
N LEU A 68 -6.11 6.14 2.05
CA LEU A 68 -6.14 5.02 1.12
C LEU A 68 -4.79 4.29 1.11
N ASP A 69 -4.85 2.96 1.15
CA ASP A 69 -3.73 2.05 0.89
C ASP A 69 -4.03 1.30 -0.42
N LEU A 70 -3.43 1.75 -1.51
CA LEU A 70 -3.68 1.23 -2.86
C LEU A 70 -2.63 0.20 -3.23
N PHE A 71 -3.06 -0.92 -3.80
CA PHE A 71 -2.27 -2.14 -4.02
C PHE A 71 -1.86 -2.78 -2.68
N CYS A 72 -2.78 -2.80 -1.72
CA CYS A 72 -2.50 -3.08 -0.32
C CYS A 72 -2.06 -4.53 -0.03
N GLY A 73 -2.21 -5.47 -0.98
CA GLY A 73 -1.87 -6.88 -0.79
C GLY A 73 -2.55 -7.46 0.45
N THR A 74 -1.76 -8.01 1.36
CA THR A 74 -2.23 -8.56 2.65
C THR A 74 -2.51 -7.49 3.71
N GLY A 75 -2.50 -6.22 3.33
CA GLY A 75 -2.92 -5.10 4.18
C GLY A 75 -1.91 -4.70 5.26
N THR A 76 -0.63 -5.01 5.08
CA THR A 76 0.39 -4.73 6.10
C THR A 76 0.54 -3.23 6.35
N ILE A 77 0.72 -2.43 5.30
CA ILE A 77 0.85 -0.96 5.42
C ILE A 77 -0.45 -0.37 5.97
N GLY A 78 -1.60 -0.75 5.41
CA GLY A 78 -2.91 -0.26 5.84
C GLY A 78 -3.20 -0.51 7.32
N GLN A 79 -2.86 -1.70 7.85
CA GLN A 79 -3.04 -2.01 9.26
C GLN A 79 -2.10 -1.23 10.18
N LEU A 80 -0.85 -1.00 9.76
CA LEU A 80 0.09 -0.14 10.50
C LEU A 80 -0.40 1.31 10.54
N ILE A 81 -0.98 1.80 9.43
CA ILE A 81 -1.62 3.12 9.36
C ILE A 81 -2.81 3.16 10.32
N ALA A 82 -3.73 2.21 10.22
CA ALA A 82 -4.93 2.17 11.05
C ALA A 82 -4.62 2.15 12.55
N LYS A 83 -3.61 1.37 12.95
CA LYS A 83 -3.11 1.35 14.33
C LYS A 83 -2.52 2.69 14.76
N SER A 84 -1.79 3.37 13.87
CA SER A 84 -1.09 4.62 14.15
C SER A 84 -2.01 5.85 14.16
N PHE A 85 -3.15 5.76 13.47
CA PHE A 85 -4.12 6.84 13.29
C PHE A 85 -5.53 6.35 13.62
N PRO A 86 -5.84 6.10 14.91
CA PRO A 86 -7.10 5.47 15.32
C PRO A 86 -8.34 6.30 14.98
N ASP A 87 -8.21 7.63 14.88
CA ASP A 87 -9.30 8.55 14.53
C ASP A 87 -9.51 8.70 13.00
N SER A 88 -8.72 7.99 12.19
CA SER A 88 -8.84 8.03 10.73
C SER A 88 -9.51 6.76 10.20
N ASN A 89 -10.20 6.87 9.07
CA ASN A 89 -10.75 5.72 8.36
C ASN A 89 -9.76 5.26 7.28
N VAL A 90 -9.30 4.01 7.37
CA VAL A 90 -8.37 3.45 6.38
C VAL A 90 -9.12 2.55 5.41
N ILE A 91 -8.78 2.65 4.13
CA ILE A 91 -9.33 1.79 3.06
C ILE A 91 -8.19 1.16 2.30
N GLY A 92 -8.05 -0.15 2.39
CA GLY A 92 -7.13 -0.94 1.58
C GLY A 92 -7.80 -1.46 0.30
N VAL A 93 -7.15 -1.33 -0.84
CA VAL A 93 -7.67 -1.79 -2.14
C VAL A 93 -6.64 -2.66 -2.83
N ASP A 94 -7.03 -3.86 -3.20
CA ASP A 94 -6.22 -4.77 -4.03
C ASP A 94 -7.13 -5.62 -4.92
N ILE A 95 -6.61 -6.05 -6.07
CA ILE A 95 -7.35 -6.90 -7.01
C ILE A 95 -7.34 -8.38 -6.62
N VAL A 96 -6.39 -8.81 -5.79
CA VAL A 96 -6.18 -10.21 -5.42
C VAL A 96 -7.11 -10.58 -4.26
N LYS A 97 -8.14 -11.36 -4.56
CA LYS A 97 -9.17 -11.75 -3.58
C LYS A 97 -8.59 -12.44 -2.34
N SER A 98 -7.69 -13.40 -2.52
CA SER A 98 -7.06 -14.13 -1.40
C SER A 98 -6.23 -13.22 -0.50
N ALA A 99 -5.58 -12.19 -1.07
CA ALA A 99 -4.83 -11.21 -0.29
C ALA A 99 -5.78 -10.35 0.58
N ILE A 100 -6.90 -9.92 0.03
CA ILE A 100 -7.92 -9.14 0.76
C ILE A 100 -8.59 -9.98 1.87
N GLU A 101 -8.85 -11.26 1.63
CA GLU A 101 -9.36 -12.19 2.65
C GLU A 101 -8.35 -12.31 3.80
N ASN A 102 -7.07 -12.53 3.49
CA ASN A 102 -6.00 -12.57 4.49
C ASN A 102 -5.85 -11.23 5.25
N ALA A 103 -5.92 -10.10 4.54
CA ALA A 103 -5.86 -8.77 5.14
C ALA A 103 -6.98 -8.57 6.18
N SER A 104 -8.20 -8.99 5.86
CA SER A 104 -9.36 -8.87 6.74
C SER A 104 -9.24 -9.75 7.97
N VAL A 105 -8.77 -11.00 7.81
CA VAL A 105 -8.50 -11.91 8.92
C VAL A 105 -7.41 -11.36 9.84
N ASN A 106 -6.31 -10.88 9.28
CA ASN A 106 -5.21 -10.29 10.04
C ASN A 106 -5.63 -9.03 10.80
N ALA A 107 -6.45 -8.15 10.20
CA ALA A 107 -6.96 -6.96 10.88
C ALA A 107 -7.83 -7.34 12.10
N THR A 108 -8.69 -8.34 11.96
CA THR A 108 -9.48 -8.86 13.07
C THR A 108 -8.59 -9.43 14.18
N LYS A 109 -7.59 -10.25 13.82
CA LYS A 109 -6.61 -10.85 14.76
C LYS A 109 -5.81 -9.78 15.51
N ASN A 110 -5.49 -8.68 14.84
CA ASN A 110 -4.76 -7.54 15.41
C ASN A 110 -5.67 -6.52 16.14
N ASN A 111 -6.97 -6.79 16.25
CA ASN A 111 -7.96 -5.89 16.87
C ASN A 111 -8.00 -4.49 16.22
N ILE A 112 -7.87 -4.41 14.90
CA ILE A 112 -7.94 -3.17 14.14
C ILE A 112 -9.33 -3.05 13.52
N SER A 113 -10.10 -2.05 13.94
CA SER A 113 -11.50 -1.85 13.53
C SER A 113 -11.71 -0.69 12.55
N ASN A 114 -10.76 0.23 12.45
CA ASN A 114 -10.86 1.43 11.61
C ASN A 114 -10.26 1.24 10.20
N ILE A 115 -10.20 -0.01 9.72
CA ILE A 115 -9.78 -0.34 8.36
C ILE A 115 -10.84 -1.19 7.65
N THR A 116 -11.03 -0.91 6.37
CA THR A 116 -11.88 -1.71 5.46
C THR A 116 -11.10 -2.11 4.24
N PHE A 117 -11.18 -3.37 3.83
CA PHE A 117 -10.54 -3.88 2.62
C PHE A 117 -11.53 -4.06 1.48
N LYS A 118 -11.13 -3.71 0.27
CA LYS A 118 -11.93 -3.81 -0.97
C LYS A 118 -11.18 -4.61 -2.02
N CYS A 119 -11.79 -5.69 -2.48
CA CYS A 119 -11.27 -6.50 -3.59
C CYS A 119 -11.76 -5.88 -4.92
N ASP A 120 -10.94 -5.02 -5.53
CA ASP A 120 -11.26 -4.39 -6.81
C ASP A 120 -9.97 -3.95 -7.53
N ASP A 121 -10.04 -3.76 -8.83
CA ASP A 121 -9.03 -3.02 -9.58
C ASP A 121 -8.99 -1.57 -9.08
N VAL A 122 -7.80 -1.08 -8.73
CA VAL A 122 -7.63 0.29 -8.19
C VAL A 122 -8.29 1.34 -9.08
N GLY A 123 -8.10 1.24 -10.40
CA GLY A 123 -8.69 2.20 -11.33
C GLY A 123 -10.22 2.11 -11.41
N LYS A 124 -10.81 0.93 -11.23
CA LYS A 124 -12.27 0.75 -11.16
C LYS A 124 -12.82 1.24 -9.83
N PHE A 125 -12.17 0.88 -8.72
CA PHE A 125 -12.56 1.35 -7.40
C PHE A 125 -12.65 2.87 -7.36
N LEU A 126 -11.63 3.58 -7.85
CA LEU A 126 -11.61 5.04 -7.89
C LEU A 126 -12.70 5.63 -8.78
N LEU A 127 -13.03 4.95 -9.89
CA LEU A 127 -14.11 5.40 -10.79
C LEU A 127 -15.49 5.24 -10.16
N ASN A 128 -15.70 4.14 -9.43
CA ASN A 128 -17.01 3.78 -8.87
C ASN A 128 -17.29 4.45 -7.51
N ASN A 129 -16.30 5.14 -6.92
CA ASN A 129 -16.41 5.77 -5.62
C ASN A 129 -16.04 7.28 -5.65
N PRO A 130 -16.71 8.11 -6.47
CA PRO A 130 -16.40 9.54 -6.58
C PRO A 130 -16.68 10.31 -5.28
N ASN A 131 -17.46 9.73 -4.36
CA ASN A 131 -17.77 10.29 -3.05
C ASN A 131 -16.54 10.44 -2.13
N TYR A 132 -15.41 9.84 -2.47
CA TYR A 132 -14.13 10.03 -1.75
C TYR A 132 -13.34 11.25 -2.23
N GLU A 133 -13.69 11.84 -3.36
CA GLU A 133 -13.06 13.06 -3.85
C GLU A 133 -13.10 14.17 -2.78
N ASN A 134 -11.98 14.84 -2.56
CA ASN A 134 -11.77 15.85 -1.52
C ASN A 134 -11.97 15.38 -0.05
N LYS A 135 -12.13 14.08 0.21
CA LYS A 135 -12.22 13.50 1.57
C LYS A 135 -10.98 12.73 1.97
N ILE A 136 -10.11 12.45 1.01
CA ILE A 136 -8.87 11.71 1.25
C ILE A 136 -7.80 12.69 1.69
N HIS A 137 -7.23 12.44 2.88
CA HIS A 137 -6.08 13.22 3.35
C HIS A 137 -4.78 12.66 2.75
N THR A 138 -4.59 11.35 2.81
CA THR A 138 -3.36 10.71 2.36
C THR A 138 -3.67 9.48 1.51
N ILE A 139 -2.91 9.30 0.45
CA ILE A 139 -2.89 8.07 -0.34
C ILE A 139 -1.51 7.44 -0.22
N VAL A 140 -1.45 6.18 0.14
CA VAL A 140 -0.25 5.35 0.03
C VAL A 140 -0.40 4.47 -1.21
N ILE A 141 0.65 4.39 -2.01
CA ILE A 141 0.69 3.60 -3.24
C ILE A 141 1.91 2.69 -3.15
N ASP A 142 1.70 1.38 -3.22
CA ASP A 142 2.78 0.37 -3.30
C ASP A 142 2.50 -0.59 -4.47
N PRO A 143 2.67 -0.15 -5.72
CA PRO A 143 2.27 -0.90 -6.90
C PRO A 143 3.31 -2.00 -7.23
N PRO A 144 2.93 -2.99 -8.06
CA PRO A 144 3.88 -3.97 -8.58
C PRO A 144 4.98 -3.30 -9.44
N ARG A 145 6.05 -4.06 -9.77
CA ARG A 145 7.23 -3.59 -10.53
C ARG A 145 6.93 -2.81 -11.82
N ALA A 146 5.78 -3.03 -12.44
CA ALA A 146 5.35 -2.28 -13.63
C ALA A 146 4.95 -0.83 -13.33
N GLY A 147 4.85 -0.46 -12.04
CA GLY A 147 4.33 0.82 -11.61
C GLY A 147 2.81 0.91 -11.74
N ILE A 148 2.28 2.11 -11.55
CA ILE A 148 0.87 2.39 -11.76
C ILE A 148 0.60 2.77 -13.23
N SER A 149 -0.52 2.32 -13.80
CA SER A 149 -0.86 2.72 -15.17
C SER A 149 -1.14 4.23 -15.22
N PRO A 150 -0.77 4.94 -16.32
CA PRO A 150 -1.04 6.37 -16.44
C PRO A 150 -2.53 6.73 -16.26
N LYS A 151 -3.43 5.84 -16.70
CA LYS A 151 -4.88 6.01 -16.53
C LYS A 151 -5.29 5.92 -15.05
N SER A 152 -4.74 4.96 -14.30
CA SER A 152 -5.02 4.81 -12.86
C SER A 152 -4.36 5.93 -12.05
N LEU A 153 -3.15 6.35 -12.40
CA LEU A 153 -2.47 7.46 -11.74
C LEU A 153 -3.26 8.77 -11.83
N ARG A 154 -3.80 9.09 -13.01
CA ARG A 154 -4.67 10.26 -13.18
C ARG A 154 -5.93 10.19 -12.33
N LYS A 155 -6.48 9.00 -12.08
CA LYS A 155 -7.64 8.84 -11.17
C LYS A 155 -7.23 9.04 -9.71
N VAL A 156 -6.06 8.53 -9.31
CA VAL A 156 -5.49 8.80 -7.97
C VAL A 156 -5.37 10.30 -7.75
N ILE A 157 -4.80 11.02 -8.70
CA ILE A 157 -4.59 12.48 -8.61
C ILE A 157 -5.93 13.23 -8.50
N ARG A 158 -6.98 12.79 -9.21
CA ARG A 158 -8.32 13.39 -9.11
C ARG A 158 -8.97 13.29 -7.73
N LEU A 159 -8.54 12.39 -6.87
CA LEU A 159 -9.02 12.35 -5.49
C LEU A 159 -8.62 13.57 -4.67
N ASN A 160 -7.70 14.37 -5.20
CA ASN A 160 -7.28 15.63 -4.61
C ASN A 160 -6.75 15.48 -3.18
N ALA A 161 -6.05 14.37 -2.91
CA ALA A 161 -5.47 14.11 -1.59
C ALA A 161 -4.36 15.11 -1.29
N LYS A 162 -4.27 15.55 -0.03
CA LYS A 162 -3.20 16.48 0.39
C LYS A 162 -1.81 15.89 0.27
N LYS A 163 -1.70 14.56 0.44
CA LYS A 163 -0.43 13.84 0.39
C LYS A 163 -0.54 12.54 -0.40
N ILE A 164 0.54 12.21 -1.09
CA ILE A 164 0.75 10.89 -1.69
C ILE A 164 2.09 10.37 -1.20
N VAL A 165 2.09 9.20 -0.56
CA VAL A 165 3.30 8.44 -0.22
C VAL A 165 3.41 7.31 -1.22
N TYR A 166 4.43 7.34 -2.05
CA TYR A 166 4.64 6.37 -3.11
C TYR A 166 5.84 5.48 -2.77
N VAL A 167 5.59 4.22 -2.48
CA VAL A 167 6.60 3.16 -2.29
C VAL A 167 6.79 2.42 -3.61
N SER A 168 8.01 2.07 -3.97
CA SER A 168 8.27 1.33 -5.21
C SER A 168 9.55 0.51 -5.14
N CYS A 169 9.46 -0.74 -5.54
CA CYS A 169 10.63 -1.61 -5.80
C CYS A 169 11.29 -1.36 -7.17
N ASN A 170 10.80 -0.38 -7.94
CA ASN A 170 11.36 0.01 -9.24
C ASN A 170 11.41 1.54 -9.35
N PRO A 171 12.54 2.17 -8.95
CA PRO A 171 12.70 3.62 -9.01
C PRO A 171 12.52 4.22 -10.41
N ALA A 172 12.79 3.45 -11.47
CA ALA A 172 12.65 3.95 -12.85
C ALA A 172 11.18 4.18 -13.23
N THR A 173 10.28 3.26 -12.84
CA THR A 173 8.83 3.46 -13.06
C THR A 173 8.28 4.57 -12.18
N GLN A 174 8.78 4.70 -10.96
CA GLN A 174 8.38 5.77 -10.04
C GLN A 174 8.84 7.14 -10.56
N ALA A 175 10.06 7.25 -11.14
CA ALA A 175 10.54 8.49 -11.74
C ALA A 175 9.68 8.92 -12.93
N ARG A 176 9.23 7.99 -13.78
CA ARG A 176 8.26 8.28 -14.84
C ARG A 176 6.95 8.83 -14.29
N ASP A 177 6.44 8.24 -13.22
CA ASP A 177 5.18 8.63 -12.62
C ASP A 177 5.28 9.99 -11.88
N LEU A 178 6.47 10.35 -11.39
CA LEU A 178 6.78 11.68 -10.83
C LEU A 178 6.51 12.82 -11.80
N GLU A 179 6.84 12.66 -13.09
CA GLU A 179 6.56 13.68 -14.10
C GLU A 179 5.06 13.97 -14.19
N THR A 180 4.23 12.90 -14.17
CA THR A 180 2.78 13.04 -14.21
C THR A 180 2.25 13.70 -12.93
N LEU A 181 2.73 13.30 -11.76
CA LEU A 181 2.33 13.91 -10.48
C LEU A 181 2.69 15.39 -10.45
N SER A 182 3.91 15.76 -10.87
CA SER A 182 4.37 17.14 -10.89
C SER A 182 3.57 18.03 -11.86
N SER A 183 3.27 17.50 -13.04
CA SER A 183 2.46 18.24 -14.04
C SER A 183 1.01 18.44 -13.63
N MET A 184 0.53 17.68 -12.65
CA MET A 184 -0.85 17.71 -12.15
C MET A 184 -0.97 18.28 -10.72
N GLY A 185 -0.01 19.09 -10.30
CA GLY A 185 -0.12 19.89 -9.07
C GLY A 185 0.41 19.23 -7.79
N TYR A 186 1.29 18.23 -7.89
CA TYR A 186 1.97 17.65 -6.75
C TYR A 186 3.47 17.94 -6.77
N SER A 187 4.02 18.40 -5.67
CA SER A 187 5.46 18.60 -5.50
C SER A 187 6.08 17.45 -4.69
N LEU A 188 7.26 16.98 -5.14
CA LEU A 188 8.07 16.05 -4.38
C LEU A 188 8.68 16.78 -3.17
N ILE A 189 8.33 16.32 -1.96
CA ILE A 189 8.78 16.94 -0.69
C ILE A 189 9.94 16.17 -0.08
N LYS A 190 9.88 14.84 -0.09
CA LYS A 190 10.90 13.97 0.49
C LYS A 190 11.11 12.73 -0.35
N PHE A 191 12.34 12.23 -0.28
CA PHE A 191 12.76 10.99 -0.91
C PHE A 191 13.61 10.18 0.06
N SER A 192 13.42 8.87 0.09
CA SER A 192 14.23 7.91 0.86
C SER A 192 14.41 6.63 0.09
N LEU A 193 15.49 5.93 0.40
CA LEU A 193 15.79 4.60 -0.11
C LEU A 193 15.88 3.61 1.05
N ALA A 194 15.48 2.37 0.82
CA ALA A 194 15.65 1.25 1.73
C ALA A 194 16.26 0.06 0.96
N ASP A 195 17.38 -0.44 1.45
CA ASP A 195 18.03 -1.63 0.88
C ASP A 195 17.38 -2.90 1.45
N GLN A 196 16.27 -3.29 0.83
CA GLN A 196 15.49 -4.49 1.20
C GLN A 196 16.21 -5.79 0.83
N PHE A 197 17.07 -5.73 -0.19
CA PHE A 197 17.73 -6.88 -0.78
C PHE A 197 19.24 -6.65 -0.89
N PRO A 198 19.99 -6.63 0.24
CA PRO A 198 21.44 -6.43 0.22
C PRO A 198 22.14 -7.37 -0.75
N HIS A 199 23.22 -6.89 -1.37
CA HIS A 199 23.98 -7.61 -2.39
C HIS A 199 23.25 -7.83 -3.74
N THR A 200 22.14 -7.14 -3.97
CA THR A 200 21.45 -7.12 -5.27
C THR A 200 21.36 -5.69 -5.81
N ALA A 201 20.93 -5.53 -7.06
CA ALA A 201 20.63 -4.22 -7.64
C ALA A 201 19.24 -3.69 -7.28
N HIS A 202 18.50 -4.38 -6.41
CA HIS A 202 17.14 -4.01 -6.04
C HIS A 202 17.14 -3.11 -4.80
N VAL A 203 16.43 -2.00 -4.91
CA VAL A 203 16.24 -1.02 -3.83
C VAL A 203 14.76 -0.61 -3.79
N GLU A 204 14.24 -0.44 -2.60
CA GLU A 204 12.93 0.19 -2.39
C GLU A 204 13.11 1.70 -2.29
N SER A 205 12.27 2.44 -2.97
CA SER A 205 12.24 3.90 -2.90
C SER A 205 10.92 4.39 -2.34
N ILE A 206 10.97 5.46 -1.55
CA ILE A 206 9.81 6.05 -0.91
C ILE A 206 9.82 7.54 -1.24
N MET A 207 8.79 8.01 -1.92
CA MET A 207 8.59 9.42 -2.23
C MET A 207 7.38 9.97 -1.48
N LEU A 208 7.52 11.16 -0.93
CA LEU A 208 6.40 11.94 -0.41
C LEU A 208 6.11 13.11 -1.33
N PHE A 209 4.88 13.17 -1.78
CA PHE A 209 4.34 14.29 -2.53
C PHE A 209 3.33 15.05 -1.67
N SER A 210 3.33 16.38 -1.80
CA SER A 210 2.29 17.26 -1.31
C SER A 210 1.59 17.94 -2.46
N GLN A 211 0.28 18.10 -2.34
CA GLN A 211 -0.49 18.92 -3.26
C GLN A 211 -0.04 20.37 -3.14
N ASN A 212 0.16 21.04 -4.27
CA ASN A 212 0.47 22.47 -4.29
C ASN A 212 -0.76 23.22 -3.76
N GLN A 213 -0.55 24.10 -2.78
CA GLN A 213 -1.58 25.05 -2.36
C GLN A 213 -1.68 26.12 -3.46
N GLU A 214 -2.88 26.34 -3.97
CA GLU A 214 -3.18 27.52 -4.80
C GLU A 214 -3.08 28.80 -3.99
#